data_459417617167e9f558ef62c3441505e5
#
_entry.id   459417617167e9f558ef62c3441505e5
#
_cell.length_a   1.000
_cell.length_b   1.000
_cell.length_c   1.000
_cell.angle_alpha   90.00
_cell.angle_beta   90.00
_cell.angle_gamma   90.00
#
_symmetry.space_group_name_H-M   'P 1'
#
loop_
_entity.id
_entity.type
_entity.pdbx_description
1 polymer ?
#
loop_
_entity_poly.entity_id
_entity_poly.type
_entity_poly.pdbx_seq_one_letter_code
_entity_poly.pdbx_strand_id
1 'polypeptide(L)'
;MNAALQVRGLRIAFDGKRVVDDVSFTVERGECVAIVGESGAGKSLTARALLGLTPAEATVSLEGLLFDGRDAAGLSERAWRDLRGAGIALVSQDALVSLDPLRRVGAEVAEPLQLHRMVRGRAALAGRVQELLARVWMPDPERRSRQHPHELSGGLRQRALIASALAAAPAVLVADEPTTALDATVQARILGLLREITDAGTALVFISHDFAAVRRIADRVLVMKNGIVVESGTVSEVLETPRHDYTKQLIAATMHEPRAAAPTESSSVLIARGLSRSFATVPAVIDATFTVKDGQTLGIVGESGSGKTTLARMIVGVDTPDSGTLRWTAERRVQLVHQNPLGAFDPRWTIGRSLREALEAGGVPRARRVARVGELLAEVGLSPEIADRRPSALSGGQRQRAAIARALAADPEVLVLDEPVSALDPSVRERVLRLLGRLQQERQLTMILVSHDLDVVGAVADEVLVMQDGRIVEQGATVDVFASPQHPFTRELVDASGPAGR
;
A
#
# COMPACT_ATOMS: atom_id res chain seq x y z
N MET A 1 33.51 -12.16 -11.16
CA MET A 1 32.09 -11.75 -11.18
C MET A 1 32.08 -10.24 -11.06
N ASN A 2 31.48 -9.53 -11.99
CA ASN A 2 31.51 -8.05 -12.00
C ASN A 2 30.19 -7.58 -11.36
N ALA A 3 30.24 -7.15 -10.09
CA ALA A 3 29.09 -6.56 -9.42
C ALA A 3 28.67 -5.28 -10.18
N ALA A 4 27.38 -5.19 -10.55
CA ALA A 4 26.82 -4.00 -11.18
C ALA A 4 26.73 -2.83 -10.19
N LEU A 5 26.49 -3.16 -8.90
CA LEU A 5 26.45 -2.22 -7.81
C LEU A 5 27.21 -2.79 -6.60
N GLN A 6 28.09 -1.97 -6.01
CA GLN A 6 28.73 -2.30 -4.74
C GLN A 6 28.64 -1.11 -3.78
N VAL A 7 28.13 -1.35 -2.59
CA VAL A 7 27.98 -0.37 -1.51
C VAL A 7 28.82 -0.84 -0.32
N ARG A 8 29.65 0.03 0.24
CA ARG A 8 30.49 -0.25 1.40
C ARG A 8 30.37 0.85 2.44
N GLY A 9 30.06 0.47 3.67
CA GLY A 9 30.07 1.35 4.83
C GLY A 9 29.18 2.57 4.72
N LEU A 10 27.97 2.45 4.10
CA LEU A 10 27.06 3.56 3.98
C LEU A 10 26.51 3.97 5.35
N ARG A 11 26.70 5.25 5.71
CA ARG A 11 26.18 5.88 6.93
C ARG A 11 25.46 7.17 6.58
N ILE A 12 24.27 7.38 7.16
CA ILE A 12 23.47 8.59 6.95
C ILE A 12 23.01 9.09 8.32
N ALA A 13 23.23 10.38 8.59
CA ALA A 13 22.86 11.02 9.85
C ALA A 13 22.11 12.34 9.59
N PHE A 14 21.19 12.70 10.48
CA PHE A 14 20.53 13.99 10.59
C PHE A 14 20.82 14.58 11.97
N ASP A 15 21.30 15.80 12.03
CA ASP A 15 21.64 16.47 13.28
C ASP A 15 22.48 15.60 14.25
N GLY A 16 23.45 14.85 13.68
CA GLY A 16 24.29 13.92 14.42
C GLY A 16 23.65 12.57 14.80
N LYS A 17 22.35 12.39 14.59
CA LYS A 17 21.67 11.13 14.84
C LYS A 17 21.77 10.22 13.62
N ARG A 18 22.40 9.06 13.76
CA ARG A 18 22.48 8.05 12.69
C ARG A 18 21.11 7.44 12.42
N VAL A 19 20.72 7.41 11.14
CA VAL A 19 19.49 6.79 10.64
C VAL A 19 19.83 5.56 9.78
N VAL A 20 21.00 5.57 9.11
CA VAL A 20 21.60 4.41 8.44
C VAL A 20 23.02 4.29 8.98
N ASP A 21 23.42 3.10 9.38
CA ASP A 21 24.74 2.85 10.00
C ASP A 21 25.35 1.57 9.44
N ASP A 22 26.49 1.73 8.75
CA ASP A 22 27.36 0.68 8.24
C ASP A 22 26.69 -0.33 7.27
N VAL A 23 25.83 0.16 6.37
CA VAL A 23 25.17 -0.69 5.38
C VAL A 23 26.11 -1.00 4.22
N SER A 24 26.34 -2.29 3.99
CA SER A 24 27.22 -2.81 2.93
C SER A 24 26.54 -3.97 2.21
N PHE A 25 26.53 -3.94 0.87
CA PHE A 25 26.01 -5.03 0.04
C PHE A 25 26.49 -4.90 -1.42
N THR A 26 26.30 -5.97 -2.18
CA THR A 26 26.58 -6.02 -3.62
C THR A 26 25.34 -6.50 -4.37
N VAL A 27 25.20 -6.08 -5.63
CA VAL A 27 24.18 -6.60 -6.55
C VAL A 27 24.89 -6.95 -7.86
N GLU A 28 24.80 -8.20 -8.26
CA GLU A 28 25.35 -8.68 -9.52
C GLU A 28 24.42 -8.32 -10.69
N ARG A 29 24.94 -8.39 -11.92
CA ARG A 29 24.09 -8.24 -13.10
C ARG A 29 23.09 -9.39 -13.18
N GLY A 30 21.81 -9.05 -13.39
CA GLY A 30 20.74 -10.06 -13.41
C GLY A 30 20.34 -10.59 -12.03
N GLU A 31 20.78 -9.93 -10.96
CA GLU A 31 20.40 -10.26 -9.60
C GLU A 31 19.39 -9.24 -9.06
N CYS A 32 18.40 -9.72 -8.32
CA CYS A 32 17.50 -8.92 -7.50
C CYS A 32 17.83 -9.06 -6.02
N VAL A 33 18.28 -7.98 -5.39
CA VAL A 33 18.50 -7.90 -3.94
C VAL A 33 17.35 -7.12 -3.31
N ALA A 34 16.56 -7.78 -2.48
CA ALA A 34 15.48 -7.13 -1.74
C ALA A 34 15.99 -6.53 -0.41
N ILE A 35 15.52 -5.33 -0.07
CA ILE A 35 15.74 -4.69 1.23
C ILE A 35 14.38 -4.62 1.93
N VAL A 36 14.24 -5.32 3.06
CA VAL A 36 13.00 -5.41 3.85
C VAL A 36 13.19 -4.86 5.26
N GLY A 37 12.11 -4.50 5.93
CA GLY A 37 12.14 -3.98 7.31
C GLY A 37 10.96 -3.02 7.56
N GLU A 38 10.76 -2.61 8.82
CA GLU A 38 9.70 -1.66 9.19
C GLU A 38 9.93 -0.25 8.61
N SER A 39 8.87 0.58 8.61
CA SER A 39 8.99 2.01 8.30
C SER A 39 9.97 2.69 9.25
N GLY A 40 10.79 3.58 8.71
CA GLY A 40 11.84 4.21 9.49
C GLY A 40 13.13 3.38 9.68
N ALA A 41 13.21 2.14 9.15
CA ALA A 41 14.42 1.33 9.20
C ALA A 41 15.59 1.86 8.34
N GLY A 42 15.37 2.92 7.53
CA GLY A 42 16.40 3.52 6.69
C GLY A 42 16.40 3.08 5.22
N LYS A 43 15.48 2.20 4.81
CA LYS A 43 15.42 1.60 3.45
C LYS A 43 15.38 2.65 2.32
N SER A 44 14.40 3.54 2.34
CA SER A 44 14.24 4.58 1.31
C SER A 44 15.38 5.61 1.32
N LEU A 45 15.98 5.88 2.48
CA LEU A 45 17.18 6.72 2.56
C LEU A 45 18.39 6.02 1.95
N THR A 46 18.54 4.72 2.17
CA THR A 46 19.56 3.91 1.49
C THR A 46 19.35 3.97 -0.03
N ALA A 47 18.13 3.76 -0.52
CA ALA A 47 17.81 3.89 -1.96
C ALA A 47 18.21 5.24 -2.54
N ARG A 48 17.83 6.34 -1.87
CA ARG A 48 18.17 7.70 -2.32
C ARG A 48 19.67 7.98 -2.30
N ALA A 49 20.39 7.43 -1.31
CA ALA A 49 21.83 7.59 -1.22
C ALA A 49 22.56 6.95 -2.41
N LEU A 50 22.06 5.83 -2.95
CA LEU A 50 22.63 5.19 -4.14
C LEU A 50 22.58 6.07 -5.39
N LEU A 51 21.67 7.05 -5.42
CA LEU A 51 21.52 8.00 -6.54
C LEU A 51 22.08 9.39 -6.19
N GLY A 52 22.67 9.61 -5.02
CA GLY A 52 23.07 10.94 -4.57
C GLY A 52 21.88 11.89 -4.38
N LEU A 53 20.72 11.38 -3.96
CA LEU A 53 19.45 12.11 -3.80
C LEU A 53 19.00 12.20 -2.32
N THR A 54 19.95 12.16 -1.39
CA THR A 54 19.66 12.39 0.02
C THR A 54 19.27 13.85 0.28
N PRO A 55 18.39 14.13 1.28
CA PRO A 55 18.09 15.50 1.69
C PRO A 55 19.34 16.30 2.02
N ALA A 56 19.30 17.61 1.82
CA ALA A 56 20.45 18.50 2.04
C ALA A 56 20.92 18.54 3.52
N GLU A 57 20.00 18.27 4.44
CA GLU A 57 20.25 18.20 5.89
C GLU A 57 20.92 16.91 6.30
N ALA A 58 20.97 15.90 5.41
CA ALA A 58 21.59 14.62 5.70
C ALA A 58 23.11 14.67 5.51
N THR A 59 23.84 14.23 6.50
CA THR A 59 25.27 13.94 6.37
C THR A 59 25.44 12.50 5.90
N VAL A 60 25.99 12.31 4.69
CA VAL A 60 26.24 10.98 4.10
C VAL A 60 27.74 10.72 4.11
N SER A 61 28.15 9.56 4.64
CA SER A 61 29.50 9.03 4.50
C SER A 61 29.43 7.58 4.01
N LEU A 62 30.38 7.19 3.18
CA LEU A 62 30.49 5.84 2.65
C LEU A 62 31.97 5.53 2.37
N GLU A 63 32.33 4.26 2.50
CA GLU A 63 33.70 3.77 2.24
C GLU A 63 33.91 3.47 0.76
N GLY A 64 32.81 3.21 0.02
CA GLY A 64 32.85 3.02 -1.43
C GLY A 64 31.45 2.85 -2.01
N LEU A 65 31.27 3.41 -3.21
CA LEU A 65 30.08 3.21 -4.06
C LEU A 65 30.55 2.98 -5.47
N LEU A 66 30.40 1.75 -5.96
CA LEU A 66 30.86 1.40 -7.30
C LEU A 66 29.69 0.99 -8.19
N PHE A 67 29.66 1.53 -9.42
CA PHE A 67 28.78 1.11 -10.49
C PHE A 67 29.64 0.51 -11.62
N ASP A 68 29.43 -0.76 -11.94
CA ASP A 68 30.26 -1.49 -12.92
C ASP A 68 31.77 -1.28 -12.69
N GLY A 69 32.20 -1.27 -11.42
CA GLY A 69 33.59 -1.06 -11.03
C GLY A 69 34.06 0.40 -11.06
N ARG A 70 33.23 1.35 -11.46
CA ARG A 70 33.54 2.79 -11.44
C ARG A 70 33.13 3.41 -10.12
N ASP A 71 34.04 4.14 -9.48
CA ASP A 71 33.76 4.82 -8.22
C ASP A 71 32.81 6.01 -8.44
N ALA A 72 31.72 6.00 -7.69
CA ALA A 72 30.74 7.06 -7.64
C ALA A 72 30.77 7.85 -6.32
N ALA A 73 31.67 7.51 -5.40
CA ALA A 73 31.88 8.26 -4.18
C ALA A 73 32.42 9.66 -4.53
N GLY A 74 31.69 10.70 -4.12
CA GLY A 74 32.16 12.07 -4.37
C GLY A 74 31.96 12.60 -5.79
N LEU A 75 31.14 11.98 -6.62
CA LEU A 75 30.78 12.49 -7.94
C LEU A 75 30.22 13.91 -7.86
N SER A 76 30.61 14.77 -8.80
CA SER A 76 29.97 16.08 -8.99
C SER A 76 28.52 15.91 -9.46
N GLU A 77 27.67 16.91 -9.23
CA GLU A 77 26.28 16.88 -9.69
C GLU A 77 26.17 16.67 -11.23
N ARG A 78 27.12 17.20 -11.99
CA ARG A 78 27.19 16.96 -13.44
C ARG A 78 27.39 15.47 -13.75
N ALA A 79 28.32 14.81 -13.08
CA ALA A 79 28.59 13.38 -13.28
C ALA A 79 27.41 12.52 -12.79
N TRP A 80 26.72 12.92 -11.70
CA TRP A 80 25.49 12.29 -11.26
C TRP A 80 24.36 12.38 -12.31
N ARG A 81 24.21 13.53 -12.99
CA ARG A 81 23.20 13.67 -14.07
C ARG A 81 23.48 12.75 -15.26
N ASP A 82 24.73 12.51 -15.58
CA ASP A 82 25.12 11.58 -16.64
C ASP A 82 24.86 10.12 -16.25
N LEU A 83 24.96 9.80 -14.94
CA LEU A 83 24.74 8.45 -14.41
C LEU A 83 23.26 8.13 -14.17
N ARG A 84 22.49 9.11 -13.63
CA ARG A 84 21.04 8.94 -13.38
C ARG A 84 20.28 8.75 -14.68
N GLY A 85 19.42 7.76 -14.73
CA GLY A 85 18.61 7.36 -15.89
C GLY A 85 19.21 6.19 -16.65
N ALA A 86 20.40 6.29 -17.22
CA ALA A 86 21.02 5.23 -18.00
C ALA A 86 21.90 4.28 -17.16
N GLY A 87 22.64 4.78 -16.18
CA GLY A 87 23.44 3.95 -15.26
C GLY A 87 22.61 3.40 -14.11
N ILE A 88 21.91 4.30 -13.42
CA ILE A 88 21.01 3.95 -12.30
C ILE A 88 19.72 4.74 -12.39
N ALA A 89 18.58 4.09 -12.20
CA ALA A 89 17.26 4.73 -12.15
C ALA A 89 16.51 4.38 -10.86
N LEU A 90 15.59 5.26 -10.44
CA LEU A 90 14.77 5.10 -9.25
C LEU A 90 13.28 5.08 -9.64
N VAL A 91 12.59 4.06 -9.19
CA VAL A 91 11.13 4.07 -9.03
C VAL A 91 10.86 4.39 -7.58
N SER A 92 10.35 5.59 -7.30
CA SER A 92 10.07 6.03 -5.93
C SER A 92 8.68 5.60 -5.46
N GLN A 93 8.50 5.54 -4.14
CA GLN A 93 7.27 5.11 -3.48
C GLN A 93 6.07 6.01 -3.82
N ASP A 94 6.26 7.33 -3.89
CA ASP A 94 5.17 8.29 -4.14
C ASP A 94 5.24 8.84 -5.56
N ALA A 95 4.43 8.26 -6.45
CA ALA A 95 4.32 8.69 -7.82
C ALA A 95 3.71 10.09 -7.98
N LEU A 96 2.92 10.57 -7.01
CA LEU A 96 2.31 11.90 -7.07
C LEU A 96 3.35 13.02 -6.89
N VAL A 97 4.31 12.78 -5.99
CA VAL A 97 5.40 13.74 -5.74
C VAL A 97 6.50 13.65 -6.80
N SER A 98 6.64 12.48 -7.43
CA SER A 98 7.75 12.21 -8.35
C SER A 98 7.47 12.62 -9.79
N LEU A 99 6.21 12.68 -10.21
CA LEU A 99 5.81 13.19 -11.52
C LEU A 99 5.47 14.68 -11.42
N ASP A 100 5.97 15.49 -12.35
CA ASP A 100 5.64 16.93 -12.39
C ASP A 100 4.14 17.11 -12.73
N PRO A 101 3.33 17.69 -11.83
CA PRO A 101 1.89 17.86 -12.04
C PRO A 101 1.54 18.79 -13.22
N LEU A 102 2.48 19.62 -13.68
CA LEU A 102 2.30 20.56 -14.79
C LEU A 102 2.70 19.96 -16.15
N ARG A 103 3.31 18.80 -16.16
CA ARG A 103 3.76 18.12 -17.38
C ARG A 103 2.82 16.97 -17.74
N ARG A 104 2.73 16.68 -19.04
CA ARG A 104 2.02 15.49 -19.52
C ARG A 104 2.82 14.23 -19.24
N VAL A 105 2.14 13.14 -18.95
CA VAL A 105 2.74 11.83 -18.67
C VAL A 105 3.71 11.39 -19.80
N GLY A 106 3.33 11.62 -21.05
CA GLY A 106 4.22 11.31 -22.19
C GLY A 106 5.50 12.12 -22.20
N ALA A 107 5.50 13.36 -21.66
CA ALA A 107 6.71 14.17 -21.54
C ALA A 107 7.63 13.65 -20.41
N GLU A 108 7.04 13.19 -19.29
CA GLU A 108 7.77 12.56 -18.19
C GLU A 108 8.51 11.29 -18.65
N VAL A 109 7.81 10.42 -19.39
CA VAL A 109 8.41 9.18 -19.94
C VAL A 109 9.43 9.47 -21.04
N ALA A 110 9.24 10.56 -21.81
CA ALA A 110 10.16 10.97 -22.87
C ALA A 110 11.47 11.60 -22.35
N GLU A 111 11.45 12.18 -21.15
CA GLU A 111 12.58 12.96 -20.63
C GLU A 111 13.89 12.17 -20.55
N PRO A 112 13.94 10.97 -19.94
CA PRO A 112 15.19 10.18 -19.90
C PRO A 112 15.70 9.84 -21.32
N LEU A 113 14.80 9.55 -22.27
CA LEU A 113 15.17 9.27 -23.66
C LEU A 113 15.83 10.48 -24.34
N GLN A 114 15.36 11.69 -24.04
CA GLN A 114 15.90 12.94 -24.59
C GLN A 114 17.23 13.33 -23.93
N LEU A 115 17.29 13.27 -22.59
CA LEU A 115 18.51 13.60 -21.83
C LEU A 115 19.69 12.73 -22.22
N HIS A 116 19.45 11.43 -22.40
CA HIS A 116 20.49 10.48 -22.81
C HIS A 116 20.61 10.30 -24.33
N ARG A 117 19.87 11.12 -25.13
CA ARG A 117 19.93 11.14 -26.60
C ARG A 117 19.69 9.78 -27.27
N MET A 118 18.83 8.96 -26.65
CA MET A 118 18.57 7.58 -27.11
C MET A 118 17.69 7.52 -28.36
N VAL A 119 16.82 8.52 -28.55
CA VAL A 119 15.87 8.58 -29.67
C VAL A 119 15.97 9.94 -30.37
N ARG A 120 16.00 9.93 -31.70
CA ARG A 120 16.01 11.14 -32.51
C ARG A 120 14.71 11.28 -33.30
N GLY A 121 14.14 12.49 -33.29
CA GLY A 121 12.91 12.82 -34.02
C GLY A 121 11.64 12.62 -33.21
N ARG A 122 10.66 13.53 -33.41
CA ARG A 122 9.41 13.60 -32.62
C ARG A 122 8.54 12.34 -32.77
N ALA A 123 8.42 11.82 -33.99
CA ALA A 123 7.58 10.65 -34.25
C ALA A 123 8.14 9.39 -33.57
N ALA A 124 9.47 9.15 -33.72
CA ALA A 124 10.14 8.03 -33.06
C ALA A 124 10.06 8.12 -31.52
N LEU A 125 10.22 9.32 -30.96
CA LEU A 125 10.08 9.56 -29.53
C LEU A 125 8.65 9.26 -29.03
N ALA A 126 7.62 9.71 -29.76
CA ALA A 126 6.24 9.43 -29.42
C ALA A 126 5.93 7.92 -29.49
N GLY A 127 6.41 7.23 -30.51
CA GLY A 127 6.27 5.77 -30.63
C GLY A 127 6.93 5.04 -29.48
N ARG A 128 8.17 5.42 -29.11
CA ARG A 128 8.87 4.81 -27.98
C ARG A 128 8.20 5.03 -26.64
N VAL A 129 7.63 6.22 -26.41
CA VAL A 129 6.82 6.51 -25.22
C VAL A 129 5.59 5.60 -25.14
N GLN A 130 4.89 5.39 -26.28
CA GLN A 130 3.72 4.50 -26.30
C GLN A 130 4.11 3.05 -26.03
N GLU A 131 5.23 2.57 -26.60
CA GLU A 131 5.77 1.24 -26.32
C GLU A 131 6.09 1.05 -24.81
N LEU A 132 6.74 2.03 -24.19
CA LEU A 132 7.08 1.99 -22.77
C LEU A 132 5.83 1.99 -21.89
N LEU A 133 4.84 2.81 -22.22
CA LEU A 133 3.56 2.82 -21.51
C LEU A 133 2.78 1.50 -21.70
N ALA A 134 2.81 0.93 -22.91
CA ALA A 134 2.20 -0.37 -23.16
C ALA A 134 2.90 -1.50 -22.39
N ARG A 135 4.22 -1.44 -22.25
CA ARG A 135 5.02 -2.42 -21.50
C ARG A 135 4.67 -2.50 -20.02
N VAL A 136 4.19 -1.39 -19.44
CA VAL A 136 3.69 -1.33 -18.05
C VAL A 136 2.17 -1.52 -17.97
N TRP A 137 1.55 -2.09 -18.99
CA TRP A 137 0.09 -2.32 -19.10
C TRP A 137 -0.75 -1.05 -18.89
N MET A 138 -0.27 0.10 -19.34
CA MET A 138 -1.07 1.32 -19.34
C MET A 138 -2.24 1.15 -20.32
N PRO A 139 -3.51 1.25 -19.89
CA PRO A 139 -4.64 1.19 -20.80
C PRO A 139 -4.66 2.44 -21.68
N ASP A 140 -4.90 2.28 -22.98
CA ASP A 140 -4.94 3.37 -23.96
C ASP A 140 -3.70 4.30 -23.86
N PRO A 141 -2.49 3.79 -24.16
CA PRO A 141 -1.22 4.52 -23.95
C PRO A 141 -1.19 5.88 -24.67
N GLU A 142 -1.81 5.97 -25.85
CA GLU A 142 -1.85 7.20 -26.64
C GLU A 142 -2.64 8.29 -25.92
N ARG A 143 -3.82 8.00 -25.43
CA ARG A 143 -4.65 8.92 -24.66
C ARG A 143 -3.97 9.30 -23.34
N ARG A 144 -3.47 8.29 -22.60
CA ARG A 144 -2.84 8.50 -21.29
C ARG A 144 -1.56 9.34 -21.36
N SER A 145 -0.78 9.18 -22.42
CA SER A 145 0.42 10.02 -22.65
C SER A 145 0.13 11.52 -22.74
N ARG A 146 -1.09 11.89 -23.14
CA ARG A 146 -1.55 13.29 -23.27
C ARG A 146 -2.11 13.88 -21.99
N GLN A 147 -2.43 13.04 -21.00
CA GLN A 147 -2.98 13.46 -19.71
C GLN A 147 -1.88 13.95 -18.76
N HIS A 148 -2.29 14.70 -17.75
CA HIS A 148 -1.44 15.13 -16.64
C HIS A 148 -1.53 14.11 -15.49
N PRO A 149 -0.54 14.02 -14.59
CA PRO A 149 -0.57 13.07 -13.48
C PRO A 149 -1.83 13.14 -12.61
N HIS A 150 -2.36 14.33 -12.37
CA HIS A 150 -3.56 14.50 -11.55
C HIS A 150 -4.85 13.93 -12.19
N GLU A 151 -4.85 13.70 -13.50
CA GLU A 151 -5.97 13.08 -14.24
C GLU A 151 -5.91 11.53 -14.20
N LEU A 152 -4.85 10.95 -13.61
CA LEU A 152 -4.65 9.51 -13.51
C LEU A 152 -4.97 9.01 -12.10
N SER A 153 -5.43 7.76 -11.98
CA SER A 153 -5.49 7.04 -10.70
C SER A 153 -4.09 6.79 -10.13
N GLY A 154 -3.99 6.47 -8.84
CA GLY A 154 -2.72 6.17 -8.18
C GLY A 154 -1.92 5.08 -8.91
N GLY A 155 -2.56 3.97 -9.24
CA GLY A 155 -1.93 2.87 -9.98
C GLY A 155 -1.48 3.24 -11.39
N LEU A 156 -2.22 4.10 -12.11
CA LEU A 156 -1.79 4.57 -13.43
C LEU A 156 -0.59 5.53 -13.33
N ARG A 157 -0.52 6.36 -12.28
CA ARG A 157 0.67 7.20 -12.01
C ARG A 157 1.90 6.34 -11.73
N GLN A 158 1.74 5.30 -10.91
CA GLN A 158 2.84 4.39 -10.59
C GLN A 158 3.37 3.68 -11.84
N ARG A 159 2.49 3.21 -12.72
CA ARG A 159 2.89 2.63 -14.02
C ARG A 159 3.64 3.65 -14.89
N ALA A 160 3.19 4.90 -14.94
CA ALA A 160 3.88 5.94 -15.68
C ALA A 160 5.29 6.21 -15.12
N LEU A 161 5.44 6.22 -13.80
CA LEU A 161 6.73 6.37 -13.12
C LEU A 161 7.68 5.20 -13.44
N ILE A 162 7.17 3.96 -13.41
CA ILE A 162 7.95 2.77 -13.79
C ILE A 162 8.37 2.86 -15.27
N ALA A 163 7.46 3.26 -16.17
CA ALA A 163 7.78 3.45 -17.58
C ALA A 163 8.89 4.51 -17.77
N SER A 164 8.85 5.61 -17.04
CA SER A 164 9.89 6.66 -17.06
C SER A 164 11.23 6.13 -16.55
N ALA A 165 11.26 5.41 -15.44
CA ALA A 165 12.48 4.82 -14.89
C ALA A 165 13.14 3.81 -15.83
N LEU A 166 12.34 3.04 -16.57
CA LEU A 166 12.81 2.05 -17.55
C LEU A 166 13.18 2.65 -18.91
N ALA A 167 12.84 3.91 -19.17
CA ALA A 167 12.96 4.52 -20.50
C ALA A 167 14.39 4.47 -21.05
N ALA A 168 15.38 4.76 -20.23
CA ALA A 168 16.80 4.77 -20.63
C ALA A 168 17.50 3.41 -20.44
N ALA A 169 16.76 2.31 -20.17
CA ALA A 169 17.31 0.97 -19.97
C ALA A 169 18.47 0.94 -18.96
N PRO A 170 18.25 1.31 -17.68
CA PRO A 170 19.30 1.45 -16.70
C PRO A 170 20.03 0.12 -16.42
N ALA A 171 21.34 0.22 -16.12
CA ALA A 171 22.13 -0.94 -15.70
C ALA A 171 21.74 -1.40 -14.28
N VAL A 172 21.38 -0.45 -13.41
CA VAL A 172 20.88 -0.67 -12.05
C VAL A 172 19.53 0.00 -11.89
N LEU A 173 18.52 -0.76 -11.48
CA LEU A 173 17.21 -0.22 -11.12
C LEU A 173 17.01 -0.29 -9.60
N VAL A 174 16.67 0.82 -8.98
CA VAL A 174 16.25 0.88 -7.58
C VAL A 174 14.74 1.07 -7.55
N ALA A 175 14.01 0.14 -6.98
CA ALA A 175 12.57 0.17 -6.89
C ALA A 175 12.14 0.27 -5.41
N ASP A 176 11.75 1.48 -4.99
CA ASP A 176 11.33 1.77 -3.62
C ASP A 176 9.80 1.66 -3.53
N GLU A 177 9.33 0.53 -3.02
CA GLU A 177 7.92 0.17 -2.90
C GLU A 177 7.11 0.37 -4.21
N PRO A 178 7.54 -0.20 -5.34
CA PRO A 178 7.00 0.14 -6.66
C PRO A 178 5.55 -0.33 -6.87
N THR A 179 5.01 -1.17 -5.99
CA THR A 179 3.70 -1.81 -6.15
C THR A 179 2.67 -1.39 -5.11
N THR A 180 3.00 -0.54 -4.14
CA THR A 180 2.15 -0.19 -2.98
C THR A 180 0.78 0.41 -3.35
N ALA A 181 0.64 1.07 -4.51
CA ALA A 181 -0.62 1.68 -4.97
C ALA A 181 -1.32 0.88 -6.09
N LEU A 182 -0.91 -0.37 -6.31
CA LEU A 182 -1.41 -1.23 -7.38
C LEU A 182 -2.38 -2.28 -6.82
N ASP A 183 -3.39 -2.63 -7.61
CA ASP A 183 -4.20 -3.83 -7.36
C ASP A 183 -3.38 -5.12 -7.58
N ALA A 184 -3.83 -6.23 -7.00
CA ALA A 184 -3.09 -7.49 -6.98
C ALA A 184 -2.73 -8.00 -8.40
N THR A 185 -3.64 -7.88 -9.36
CA THR A 185 -3.41 -8.31 -10.75
C THR A 185 -2.32 -7.49 -11.42
N VAL A 186 -2.38 -6.17 -11.29
CA VAL A 186 -1.35 -5.27 -11.85
C VAL A 186 -0.04 -5.40 -11.09
N GLN A 187 -0.06 -5.56 -9.78
CA GLN A 187 1.12 -5.84 -8.96
C GLN A 187 1.84 -7.09 -9.48
N ALA A 188 1.10 -8.20 -9.69
CA ALA A 188 1.67 -9.44 -10.21
C ALA A 188 2.35 -9.25 -11.58
N ARG A 189 1.72 -8.47 -12.49
CA ARG A 189 2.29 -8.14 -13.82
C ARG A 189 3.54 -7.28 -13.73
N ILE A 190 3.55 -6.26 -12.86
CA ILE A 190 4.72 -5.40 -12.65
C ILE A 190 5.88 -6.19 -12.03
N LEU A 191 5.62 -7.07 -11.06
CA LEU A 191 6.65 -7.96 -10.52
C LEU A 191 7.22 -8.88 -11.59
N GLY A 192 6.36 -9.44 -12.46
CA GLY A 192 6.79 -10.22 -13.63
C GLY A 192 7.68 -9.42 -14.58
N LEU A 193 7.33 -8.15 -14.89
CA LEU A 193 8.15 -7.26 -15.69
C LEU A 193 9.50 -6.97 -15.04
N LEU A 194 9.53 -6.68 -13.74
CA LEU A 194 10.78 -6.43 -13.02
C LEU A 194 11.68 -7.68 -13.05
N ARG A 195 11.12 -8.88 -12.88
CA ARG A 195 11.88 -10.12 -12.99
C ARG A 195 12.42 -10.33 -14.41
N GLU A 196 11.58 -10.14 -15.45
CA GLU A 196 12.00 -10.22 -16.86
C GLU A 196 13.19 -9.28 -17.18
N ILE A 197 13.13 -8.04 -16.68
CA ILE A 197 14.21 -7.06 -16.88
C ILE A 197 15.48 -7.48 -16.13
N THR A 198 15.32 -8.04 -14.94
CA THR A 198 16.43 -8.56 -14.13
C THR A 198 17.08 -9.74 -14.86
N ASP A 199 16.30 -10.71 -15.32
CA ASP A 199 16.79 -11.85 -16.11
C ASP A 199 17.50 -11.43 -17.41
N ALA A 200 17.11 -10.27 -17.97
CA ALA A 200 17.78 -9.68 -19.12
C ALA A 200 19.12 -8.98 -18.78
N GLY A 201 19.53 -8.97 -17.50
CA GLY A 201 20.84 -8.48 -17.04
C GLY A 201 20.83 -7.16 -16.27
N THR A 202 19.67 -6.52 -16.04
CA THR A 202 19.58 -5.35 -15.15
C THR A 202 19.74 -5.80 -13.69
N ALA A 203 20.59 -5.13 -12.90
CA ALA A 203 20.68 -5.33 -11.47
C ALA A 203 19.52 -4.60 -10.76
N LEU A 204 18.81 -5.28 -9.87
CA LEU A 204 17.64 -4.73 -9.19
C LEU A 204 17.87 -4.64 -7.68
N VAL A 205 17.72 -3.43 -7.12
CA VAL A 205 17.53 -3.22 -5.67
C VAL A 205 16.04 -3.02 -5.45
N PHE A 206 15.40 -3.98 -4.79
CA PHE A 206 13.95 -3.98 -4.57
C PHE A 206 13.63 -3.72 -3.10
N ILE A 207 13.02 -2.58 -2.80
CA ILE A 207 12.58 -2.27 -1.44
C ILE A 207 11.09 -2.58 -1.34
N SER A 208 10.73 -3.41 -0.39
CA SER A 208 9.34 -3.76 -0.13
C SER A 208 9.15 -4.17 1.33
N HIS A 209 7.94 -4.00 1.80
CA HIS A 209 7.44 -4.61 3.03
C HIS A 209 6.54 -5.82 2.75
N ASP A 210 6.28 -6.13 1.47
CA ASP A 210 5.49 -7.27 1.02
C ASP A 210 6.40 -8.48 0.77
N PHE A 211 6.35 -9.47 1.67
CA PHE A 211 7.15 -10.70 1.56
C PHE A 211 6.70 -11.61 0.42
N ALA A 212 5.43 -11.55 0.00
CA ALA A 212 4.96 -12.30 -1.17
C ALA A 212 5.62 -11.75 -2.45
N ALA A 213 5.68 -10.43 -2.59
CA ALA A 213 6.39 -9.78 -3.67
C ALA A 213 7.90 -10.12 -3.65
N VAL A 214 8.53 -10.08 -2.46
CA VAL A 214 9.95 -10.43 -2.29
C VAL A 214 10.23 -11.88 -2.69
N ARG A 215 9.43 -12.85 -2.23
CA ARG A 215 9.55 -14.27 -2.62
C ARG A 215 9.47 -14.47 -4.12
N ARG A 216 8.68 -13.66 -4.81
CA ARG A 216 8.42 -13.80 -6.25
C ARG A 216 9.57 -13.32 -7.13
N ILE A 217 10.32 -12.29 -6.70
CA ILE A 217 11.30 -11.65 -7.60
C ILE A 217 12.72 -11.59 -7.05
N ALA A 218 12.94 -11.70 -5.74
CA ALA A 218 14.26 -11.53 -5.16
C ALA A 218 15.08 -12.82 -5.18
N ASP A 219 16.38 -12.68 -5.39
CA ASP A 219 17.37 -13.74 -5.25
C ASP A 219 17.95 -13.74 -3.83
N ARG A 220 18.19 -12.54 -3.27
CA ARG A 220 18.71 -12.33 -1.92
C ARG A 220 17.91 -11.26 -1.16
N VAL A 221 17.96 -11.34 0.16
CA VAL A 221 17.25 -10.44 1.06
C VAL A 221 18.20 -9.83 2.08
N LEU A 222 18.08 -8.53 2.30
CA LEU A 222 18.70 -7.78 3.41
C LEU A 222 17.59 -7.31 4.35
N VAL A 223 17.63 -7.71 5.60
CA VAL A 223 16.68 -7.29 6.63
C VAL A 223 17.27 -6.11 7.40
N MET A 224 16.63 -4.94 7.32
CA MET A 224 17.06 -3.72 8.01
C MET A 224 16.23 -3.44 9.25
N LYS A 225 16.89 -3.12 10.35
CA LYS A 225 16.28 -2.64 11.61
C LYS A 225 17.08 -1.48 12.16
N ASN A 226 16.43 -0.35 12.47
CA ASN A 226 17.07 0.82 13.07
C ASN A 226 18.36 1.27 12.35
N GLY A 227 18.35 1.22 11.02
CA GLY A 227 19.46 1.69 10.18
C GLY A 227 20.58 0.69 9.94
N ILE A 228 20.53 -0.51 10.50
CA ILE A 228 21.54 -1.56 10.31
C ILE A 228 20.95 -2.78 9.61
N VAL A 229 21.78 -3.53 8.89
CA VAL A 229 21.42 -4.85 8.35
C VAL A 229 21.58 -5.88 9.47
N VAL A 230 20.47 -6.49 9.90
CA VAL A 230 20.46 -7.47 11.00
C VAL A 230 20.53 -8.91 10.50
N GLU A 231 20.11 -9.16 9.27
CA GLU A 231 20.19 -10.48 8.62
C GLU A 231 20.29 -10.32 7.11
N SER A 232 21.02 -11.21 6.45
CA SER A 232 21.13 -11.26 4.99
C SER A 232 21.37 -12.69 4.52
N GLY A 233 20.83 -13.05 3.36
CA GLY A 233 20.97 -14.37 2.76
C GLY A 233 20.11 -14.52 1.52
N THR A 234 20.00 -15.73 1.00
CA THR A 234 19.04 -16.07 -0.06
C THR A 234 17.60 -15.91 0.47
N VAL A 235 16.65 -15.79 -0.43
CA VAL A 235 15.21 -15.71 -0.06
C VAL A 235 14.82 -16.89 0.84
N SER A 236 15.22 -18.12 0.50
CA SER A 236 14.90 -19.31 1.32
C SER A 236 15.55 -19.25 2.72
N GLU A 237 16.83 -18.87 2.82
CA GLU A 237 17.50 -18.75 4.13
C GLU A 237 16.84 -17.74 5.05
N VAL A 238 16.44 -16.55 4.51
CA VAL A 238 15.91 -15.46 5.33
C VAL A 238 14.42 -15.62 5.59
N LEU A 239 13.62 -16.10 4.61
CA LEU A 239 12.16 -16.12 4.74
C LEU A 239 11.59 -17.47 5.21
N GLU A 240 12.34 -18.60 5.03
CA GLU A 240 11.88 -19.93 5.46
C GLU A 240 12.60 -20.38 6.75
N THR A 241 13.87 -20.00 6.90
CA THR A 241 14.69 -20.38 8.05
C THR A 241 15.36 -19.17 8.73
N PRO A 242 14.59 -18.13 9.13
CA PRO A 242 15.13 -16.93 9.71
C PRO A 242 15.92 -17.21 11.00
N ARG A 243 17.09 -16.61 11.13
CA ARG A 243 17.96 -16.76 12.32
C ARG A 243 17.73 -15.65 13.33
N HIS A 244 17.60 -14.40 12.85
CA HIS A 244 17.45 -13.24 13.71
C HIS A 244 16.00 -13.12 14.22
N ASP A 245 15.82 -12.86 15.53
CA ASP A 245 14.48 -12.81 16.16
C ASP A 245 13.59 -11.72 15.57
N TYR A 246 14.15 -10.59 15.14
CA TYR A 246 13.41 -9.55 14.46
C TYR A 246 12.85 -10.04 13.11
N THR A 247 13.62 -10.79 12.33
CA THR A 247 13.16 -11.37 11.06
C THR A 247 12.01 -12.34 11.30
N LYS A 248 12.11 -13.19 12.34
CA LYS A 248 11.01 -14.10 12.74
C LYS A 248 9.74 -13.31 13.08
N GLN A 249 9.87 -12.24 13.87
CA GLN A 249 8.73 -11.37 14.24
C GLN A 249 8.13 -10.68 13.02
N LEU A 250 8.98 -10.20 12.09
CA LEU A 250 8.53 -9.51 10.89
C LEU A 250 7.77 -10.45 9.95
N ILE A 251 8.24 -11.69 9.78
CA ILE A 251 7.57 -12.72 8.98
C ILE A 251 6.26 -13.16 9.66
N ALA A 252 6.29 -13.42 10.97
CA ALA A 252 5.09 -13.79 11.71
C ALA A 252 3.99 -12.72 11.64
N ALA A 253 4.36 -11.43 11.55
CA ALA A 253 3.41 -10.33 11.38
C ALA A 253 2.75 -10.30 9.98
N THR A 254 3.26 -11.04 9.01
CA THR A 254 2.65 -11.17 7.67
C THR A 254 1.84 -12.45 7.50
N MET A 255 2.03 -13.42 8.39
CA MET A 255 1.26 -14.66 8.38
C MET A 255 -0.01 -14.48 9.23
N HIS A 256 -1.15 -14.42 8.58
CA HIS A 256 -2.44 -14.40 9.27
C HIS A 256 -3.03 -15.80 9.23
N GLU A 257 -3.39 -16.34 10.40
CA GLU A 257 -4.20 -17.56 10.45
C GLU A 257 -5.61 -17.21 9.94
N PRO A 258 -6.18 -18.00 9.02
CA PRO A 258 -7.55 -17.80 8.57
C PRO A 258 -8.48 -17.83 9.78
N ARG A 259 -9.41 -16.87 9.82
CA ARG A 259 -10.39 -16.82 10.89
C ARG A 259 -11.29 -18.06 10.84
N ALA A 260 -11.48 -18.72 11.97
CA ALA A 260 -12.47 -19.80 12.09
C ALA A 260 -13.88 -19.27 11.78
N ALA A 261 -14.65 -20.05 11.00
CA ALA A 261 -16.00 -19.66 10.62
C ALA A 261 -16.85 -19.35 11.87
N ALA A 262 -17.53 -18.20 11.87
CA ALA A 262 -18.45 -17.83 12.94
C ALA A 262 -19.70 -18.74 12.94
N PRO A 263 -20.40 -18.88 14.08
CA PRO A 263 -21.63 -19.68 14.16
C PRO A 263 -22.68 -19.20 13.15
N THR A 264 -23.34 -20.13 12.49
CA THR A 264 -24.23 -19.91 11.32
C THR A 264 -25.60 -19.26 11.67
N GLU A 265 -25.93 -19.04 12.93
CA GLU A 265 -27.27 -18.65 13.39
C GLU A 265 -27.49 -17.13 13.64
N SER A 266 -26.64 -16.26 13.07
CA SER A 266 -26.82 -14.81 13.23
C SER A 266 -27.92 -14.27 12.32
N SER A 267 -28.82 -13.41 12.85
CA SER A 267 -29.87 -12.74 12.08
C SER A 267 -29.25 -11.69 11.14
N SER A 268 -29.87 -11.49 9.97
CA SER A 268 -29.44 -10.43 9.06
C SER A 268 -29.81 -9.05 9.60
N VAL A 269 -28.82 -8.14 9.67
CA VAL A 269 -29.01 -6.74 10.07
C VAL A 269 -29.18 -5.79 8.92
N LEU A 270 -28.60 -6.13 7.74
CA LEU A 270 -28.72 -5.36 6.52
C LEU A 270 -29.10 -6.28 5.36
N ILE A 271 -30.06 -5.86 4.57
CA ILE A 271 -30.51 -6.54 3.35
C ILE A 271 -30.42 -5.55 2.19
N ALA A 272 -29.59 -5.86 1.21
CA ALA A 272 -29.43 -5.12 -0.04
C ALA A 272 -29.97 -5.95 -1.21
N ARG A 273 -30.79 -5.36 -2.09
CA ARG A 273 -31.36 -6.03 -3.24
C ARG A 273 -31.30 -5.13 -4.46
N GLY A 274 -30.60 -5.59 -5.49
CA GLY A 274 -30.54 -4.94 -6.79
C GLY A 274 -29.94 -3.53 -6.77
N LEU A 275 -29.02 -3.24 -5.85
CA LEU A 275 -28.45 -1.91 -5.72
C LEU A 275 -27.64 -1.54 -6.96
N SER A 276 -27.96 -0.40 -7.54
CA SER A 276 -27.18 0.15 -8.66
C SER A 276 -26.89 1.63 -8.44
N ARG A 277 -25.69 2.05 -8.86
CA ARG A 277 -25.25 3.45 -8.78
C ARG A 277 -24.32 3.77 -9.94
N SER A 278 -24.58 4.92 -10.60
CA SER A 278 -23.75 5.44 -11.68
C SER A 278 -23.32 6.87 -11.37
N PHE A 279 -22.13 7.26 -11.82
CA PHE A 279 -21.67 8.64 -11.81
C PHE A 279 -21.61 9.14 -13.26
N ALA A 280 -22.48 10.09 -13.59
CA ALA A 280 -22.75 10.49 -14.96
C ALA A 280 -23.16 9.27 -15.81
N THR A 281 -22.32 8.83 -16.75
CA THR A 281 -22.59 7.68 -17.63
C THR A 281 -21.78 6.43 -17.24
N VAL A 282 -20.99 6.49 -16.17
CA VAL A 282 -20.14 5.37 -15.76
C VAL A 282 -20.82 4.62 -14.61
N PRO A 283 -21.23 3.36 -14.80
CA PRO A 283 -21.76 2.55 -13.72
C PRO A 283 -20.66 2.19 -12.72
N ALA A 284 -20.92 2.44 -11.43
CA ALA A 284 -20.00 2.12 -10.35
C ALA A 284 -20.42 0.89 -9.54
N VAL A 285 -21.75 0.68 -9.39
CA VAL A 285 -22.32 -0.53 -8.78
C VAL A 285 -23.52 -0.95 -9.65
N ILE A 286 -23.63 -2.25 -9.93
CA ILE A 286 -24.60 -2.81 -10.83
C ILE A 286 -25.25 -4.03 -10.17
N ASP A 287 -26.55 -3.93 -9.85
CA ASP A 287 -27.40 -5.03 -9.39
C ASP A 287 -26.82 -5.79 -8.17
N ALA A 288 -26.24 -5.07 -7.20
CA ALA A 288 -25.63 -5.70 -6.04
C ALA A 288 -26.71 -6.19 -5.06
N THR A 289 -26.67 -7.50 -4.76
CA THR A 289 -27.60 -8.16 -3.82
C THR A 289 -26.80 -8.97 -2.81
N PHE A 290 -26.96 -8.65 -1.52
CA PHE A 290 -26.24 -9.30 -0.42
C PHE A 290 -26.93 -9.05 0.92
N THR A 291 -26.48 -9.75 1.97
CA THR A 291 -26.93 -9.55 3.35
C THR A 291 -25.73 -9.38 4.26
N VAL A 292 -25.91 -8.69 5.40
CA VAL A 292 -24.92 -8.60 6.47
C VAL A 292 -25.53 -9.18 7.72
N LYS A 293 -24.83 -10.06 8.40
CA LYS A 293 -25.26 -10.73 9.62
C LYS A 293 -24.78 -9.99 10.87
N ASP A 294 -25.58 -10.04 11.94
CA ASP A 294 -25.26 -9.36 13.21
C ASP A 294 -24.00 -9.92 13.86
N GLY A 295 -23.13 -9.04 14.35
CA GLY A 295 -21.89 -9.40 15.02
C GLY A 295 -20.82 -10.04 14.10
N GLN A 296 -21.05 -10.13 12.78
CA GLN A 296 -20.09 -10.67 11.82
C GLN A 296 -19.35 -9.57 11.07
N THR A 297 -18.23 -9.95 10.48
CA THR A 297 -17.46 -9.11 9.54
C THR A 297 -17.72 -9.55 8.11
N LEU A 298 -18.29 -8.66 7.28
CA LEU A 298 -18.39 -8.83 5.86
C LEU A 298 -17.18 -8.17 5.16
N GLY A 299 -16.38 -8.95 4.44
CA GLY A 299 -15.32 -8.46 3.56
C GLY A 299 -15.87 -8.06 2.18
N ILE A 300 -15.39 -6.97 1.62
CA ILE A 300 -15.67 -6.56 0.23
C ILE A 300 -14.31 -6.42 -0.47
N VAL A 301 -14.03 -7.32 -1.42
CA VAL A 301 -12.77 -7.38 -2.15
C VAL A 301 -12.94 -7.15 -3.65
N GLY A 302 -11.86 -6.80 -4.35
CA GLY A 302 -11.83 -6.61 -5.80
C GLY A 302 -10.78 -5.58 -6.21
N GLU A 303 -10.59 -5.41 -7.52
CA GLU A 303 -9.62 -4.45 -8.07
C GLU A 303 -9.99 -2.98 -7.77
N SER A 304 -9.01 -2.09 -7.97
CA SER A 304 -9.25 -0.65 -7.88
C SER A 304 -10.26 -0.20 -8.95
N GLY A 305 -11.30 0.51 -8.52
CA GLY A 305 -12.38 0.94 -9.42
C GLY A 305 -13.52 -0.06 -9.59
N SER A 306 -13.51 -1.23 -8.93
CA SER A 306 -14.60 -2.23 -8.99
C SER A 306 -15.90 -1.82 -8.26
N GLY A 307 -15.95 -0.64 -7.63
CA GLY A 307 -17.15 -0.12 -6.98
C GLY A 307 -17.24 -0.31 -5.46
N LYS A 308 -16.24 -0.91 -4.81
CA LYS A 308 -16.21 -1.21 -3.35
C LYS A 308 -16.50 0.01 -2.47
N THR A 309 -15.74 1.09 -2.65
CA THR A 309 -15.93 2.34 -1.88
C THR A 309 -17.31 2.94 -2.13
N THR A 310 -17.84 2.86 -3.36
CA THR A 310 -19.21 3.32 -3.68
C THR A 310 -20.24 2.48 -2.94
N LEU A 311 -20.08 1.16 -2.92
CA LEU A 311 -20.95 0.26 -2.17
C LEU A 311 -20.90 0.56 -0.66
N ALA A 312 -19.70 0.74 -0.10
CA ALA A 312 -19.53 1.12 1.31
C ALA A 312 -20.22 2.46 1.63
N ARG A 313 -20.10 3.46 0.76
CA ARG A 313 -20.75 4.78 0.92
C ARG A 313 -22.27 4.71 0.83
N MET A 314 -22.82 3.82 -0.02
CA MET A 314 -24.26 3.56 -0.04
C MET A 314 -24.73 2.90 1.27
N ILE A 315 -23.96 1.95 1.81
CA ILE A 315 -24.29 1.28 3.08
C ILE A 315 -24.39 2.27 4.25
N VAL A 316 -23.47 3.24 4.31
CA VAL A 316 -23.51 4.27 5.38
C VAL A 316 -24.45 5.44 5.07
N GLY A 317 -25.12 5.44 3.91
CA GLY A 317 -26.08 6.47 3.50
C GLY A 317 -25.44 7.78 3.02
N VAL A 318 -24.15 7.80 2.70
CA VAL A 318 -23.47 8.97 2.08
C VAL A 318 -23.88 9.10 0.62
N ASP A 319 -23.95 7.99 -0.11
CA ASP A 319 -24.45 7.93 -1.49
C ASP A 319 -25.81 7.23 -1.51
N THR A 320 -26.73 7.76 -2.33
CA THR A 320 -28.04 7.14 -2.55
C THR A 320 -27.98 6.24 -3.78
N PRO A 321 -28.49 5.00 -3.75
CA PRO A 321 -28.57 4.16 -4.93
C PRO A 321 -29.53 4.77 -5.96
N ASP A 322 -29.23 4.59 -7.26
CA ASP A 322 -30.12 5.00 -8.36
C ASP A 322 -31.30 4.03 -8.50
N SER A 323 -31.08 2.75 -8.14
CA SER A 323 -32.12 1.72 -8.10
C SER A 323 -31.80 0.64 -7.07
N GLY A 324 -32.79 -0.20 -6.78
CA GLY A 324 -32.69 -1.23 -5.75
C GLY A 324 -33.15 -0.76 -4.37
N THR A 325 -32.94 -1.60 -3.37
CA THR A 325 -33.32 -1.30 -1.97
C THR A 325 -32.21 -1.69 -1.01
N LEU A 326 -31.93 -0.82 -0.07
CA LEU A 326 -31.03 -1.07 1.06
C LEU A 326 -31.83 -0.86 2.34
N ARG A 327 -31.96 -1.90 3.15
CA ARG A 327 -32.79 -1.87 4.33
C ARG A 327 -32.06 -2.43 5.56
N TRP A 328 -31.96 -1.64 6.59
CA TRP A 328 -31.59 -2.10 7.92
C TRP A 328 -32.80 -2.74 8.60
N THR A 329 -32.63 -3.87 9.29
CA THR A 329 -33.72 -4.58 9.97
C THR A 329 -34.18 -3.86 11.23
N ALA A 330 -33.33 -3.02 11.80
CA ALA A 330 -33.61 -2.10 12.89
C ALA A 330 -32.83 -0.79 12.67
N GLU A 331 -33.19 0.26 13.40
CA GLU A 331 -32.40 1.49 13.41
C GLU A 331 -31.03 1.20 14.04
N ARG A 332 -29.95 1.53 13.31
CA ARG A 332 -28.56 1.23 13.68
C ARG A 332 -27.68 2.48 13.55
N ARG A 333 -26.79 2.66 14.51
CA ARG A 333 -25.73 3.68 14.43
C ARG A 333 -24.57 3.11 13.60
N VAL A 334 -24.43 3.62 12.39
CA VAL A 334 -23.40 3.21 11.43
C VAL A 334 -22.32 4.28 11.39
N GLN A 335 -21.06 3.88 11.46
CA GLN A 335 -19.92 4.81 11.34
C GLN A 335 -18.95 4.33 10.25
N LEU A 336 -18.36 5.29 9.54
CA LEU A 336 -17.39 5.04 8.49
C LEU A 336 -15.98 5.48 8.93
N VAL A 337 -15.02 4.58 8.80
CA VAL A 337 -13.59 4.89 8.86
C VAL A 337 -13.08 4.98 7.43
N HIS A 338 -12.68 6.18 7.03
CA HIS A 338 -12.23 6.47 5.66
C HIS A 338 -10.83 5.91 5.38
N GLN A 339 -10.57 5.60 4.12
CA GLN A 339 -9.27 5.16 3.59
C GLN A 339 -8.12 6.11 3.95
N ASN A 340 -8.35 7.42 3.85
CA ASN A 340 -7.38 8.42 4.26
C ASN A 340 -7.71 8.96 5.66
N PRO A 341 -7.00 8.51 6.72
CA PRO A 341 -7.28 8.94 8.09
C PRO A 341 -7.03 10.44 8.33
N LEU A 342 -6.16 11.10 7.53
CA LEU A 342 -5.99 12.56 7.62
C LEU A 342 -7.26 13.31 7.22
N GLY A 343 -7.99 12.83 6.22
CA GLY A 343 -9.25 13.42 5.79
C GLY A 343 -10.38 13.33 6.83
N ALA A 344 -10.23 12.47 7.83
CA ALA A 344 -11.18 12.35 8.93
C ALA A 344 -11.02 13.44 10.01
N PHE A 345 -9.93 14.22 9.97
CA PHE A 345 -9.61 15.24 10.99
C PHE A 345 -9.46 16.63 10.41
N ASP A 346 -9.92 17.66 11.11
CA ASP A 346 -9.50 19.03 10.84
C ASP A 346 -8.02 19.18 11.22
N PRO A 347 -7.13 19.55 10.27
CA PRO A 347 -5.69 19.63 10.54
C PRO A 347 -5.29 20.65 11.60
N ARG A 348 -6.18 21.59 11.92
CA ARG A 348 -5.97 22.64 12.93
C ARG A 348 -6.30 22.17 14.34
N TRP A 349 -7.08 21.06 14.48
CA TRP A 349 -7.55 20.55 15.75
C TRP A 349 -6.60 19.52 16.33
N THR A 350 -6.59 19.43 17.64
CA THR A 350 -5.96 18.31 18.34
C THR A 350 -6.85 17.05 18.24
N ILE A 351 -6.26 15.87 18.39
CA ILE A 351 -7.00 14.61 18.40
C ILE A 351 -8.08 14.63 19.49
N GLY A 352 -7.76 15.10 20.70
CA GLY A 352 -8.72 15.20 21.79
C GLY A 352 -9.89 16.14 21.51
N ARG A 353 -9.67 17.22 20.70
CA ARG A 353 -10.78 18.08 20.25
C ARG A 353 -11.69 17.35 19.27
N SER A 354 -11.12 16.64 18.31
CA SER A 354 -11.88 15.88 17.31
C SER A 354 -12.70 14.75 17.96
N LEU A 355 -12.12 14.06 18.98
CA LEU A 355 -12.85 13.04 19.72
C LEU A 355 -13.98 13.65 20.57
N ARG A 356 -13.78 14.81 21.21
CA ARG A 356 -14.84 15.49 21.96
C ARG A 356 -16.00 15.94 21.06
N GLU A 357 -15.72 16.39 19.85
CA GLU A 357 -16.76 16.73 18.86
C GLU A 357 -17.59 15.48 18.48
N ALA A 358 -16.92 14.36 18.21
CA ALA A 358 -17.60 13.10 17.90
C ALA A 358 -18.45 12.59 19.11
N LEU A 359 -17.94 12.70 20.33
CA LEU A 359 -18.68 12.40 21.56
C LEU A 359 -19.90 13.33 21.76
N GLU A 360 -19.79 14.58 21.35
CA GLU A 360 -20.90 15.52 21.39
C GLU A 360 -22.01 15.13 20.42
N ALA A 361 -21.63 14.81 19.17
CA ALA A 361 -22.55 14.30 18.16
C ALA A 361 -23.22 12.98 18.60
N GLY A 362 -22.48 12.12 19.33
CA GLY A 362 -23.00 10.90 19.95
C GLY A 362 -23.84 11.11 21.22
N GLY A 363 -24.10 12.38 21.60
CA GLY A 363 -24.96 12.69 22.77
C GLY A 363 -24.29 12.53 24.15
N VAL A 364 -22.96 12.35 24.21
CA VAL A 364 -22.25 12.21 25.49
C VAL A 364 -22.25 13.53 26.27
N PRO A 365 -22.69 13.54 27.55
CA PRO A 365 -22.72 14.75 28.37
C PRO A 365 -21.34 15.41 28.49
N ARG A 366 -21.30 16.75 28.42
CA ARG A 366 -20.05 17.54 28.43
C ARG A 366 -19.10 17.17 29.56
N ALA A 367 -19.64 16.91 30.76
CA ALA A 367 -18.86 16.55 31.96
C ALA A 367 -18.09 15.22 31.81
N ARG A 368 -18.56 14.28 30.96
CA ARG A 368 -17.96 12.97 30.74
C ARG A 368 -17.02 12.92 29.56
N ARG A 369 -17.06 13.90 28.64
CA ARG A 369 -16.31 13.85 27.37
C ARG A 369 -14.80 13.76 27.56
N VAL A 370 -14.23 14.46 28.56
CA VAL A 370 -12.77 14.44 28.80
C VAL A 370 -12.30 13.06 29.23
N ALA A 371 -12.97 12.46 30.20
CA ALA A 371 -12.66 11.11 30.66
C ALA A 371 -12.84 10.09 29.52
N ARG A 372 -13.94 10.21 28.76
CA ARG A 372 -14.24 9.30 27.65
C ARG A 372 -13.22 9.39 26.52
N VAL A 373 -12.61 10.56 26.25
CA VAL A 373 -11.47 10.67 25.31
C VAL A 373 -10.30 9.80 25.75
N GLY A 374 -9.93 9.83 27.03
CA GLY A 374 -8.86 8.98 27.57
C GLY A 374 -9.17 7.49 27.42
N GLU A 375 -10.41 7.08 27.72
CA GLU A 375 -10.87 5.69 27.59
C GLU A 375 -10.79 5.23 26.12
N LEU A 376 -11.30 6.04 25.17
CA LEU A 376 -11.26 5.73 23.74
C LEU A 376 -9.84 5.60 23.21
N LEU A 377 -8.91 6.48 23.63
CA LEU A 377 -7.51 6.37 23.25
C LEU A 377 -6.89 5.09 23.80
N ALA A 378 -7.16 4.74 25.07
CA ALA A 378 -6.68 3.50 25.67
C ALA A 378 -7.25 2.26 24.95
N GLU A 379 -8.53 2.29 24.60
CA GLU A 379 -9.22 1.22 23.89
C GLU A 379 -8.58 0.90 22.54
N VAL A 380 -8.09 1.93 21.81
CA VAL A 380 -7.35 1.74 20.55
C VAL A 380 -5.82 1.63 20.77
N GLY A 381 -5.36 1.47 22.01
CA GLY A 381 -3.96 1.30 22.36
C GLY A 381 -3.08 2.54 22.06
N LEU A 382 -3.64 3.74 22.28
CA LEU A 382 -2.93 5.01 22.19
C LEU A 382 -2.71 5.61 23.57
N SER A 383 -1.54 6.22 23.77
CA SER A 383 -1.24 6.99 25.00
C SER A 383 -2.18 8.20 25.14
N PRO A 384 -2.62 8.57 26.35
CA PRO A 384 -3.44 9.75 26.59
C PRO A 384 -2.83 11.07 26.06
N GLU A 385 -1.51 11.17 26.00
CA GLU A 385 -0.77 12.33 25.47
C GLU A 385 -1.07 12.62 23.99
N ILE A 386 -1.58 11.63 23.25
CA ILE A 386 -2.02 11.79 21.86
C ILE A 386 -3.18 12.78 21.76
N ALA A 387 -3.98 12.95 22.80
CA ALA A 387 -5.08 13.91 22.81
C ALA A 387 -4.64 15.34 22.50
N ASP A 388 -3.45 15.73 22.91
CA ASP A 388 -2.94 17.11 22.74
C ASP A 388 -2.18 17.30 21.41
N ARG A 389 -1.93 16.22 20.66
CA ARG A 389 -1.24 16.28 19.37
C ARG A 389 -2.20 16.59 18.23
N ARG A 390 -1.66 17.23 17.17
CA ARG A 390 -2.35 17.41 15.89
C ARG A 390 -2.19 16.17 15.01
N PRO A 391 -3.12 15.91 14.07
CA PRO A 391 -3.05 14.75 13.17
C PRO A 391 -1.72 14.65 12.40
N SER A 392 -1.15 15.77 11.98
CA SER A 392 0.14 15.81 11.26
C SER A 392 1.34 15.34 12.08
N ALA A 393 1.25 15.41 13.42
CA ALA A 393 2.32 14.99 14.34
C ALA A 393 2.26 13.50 14.70
N LEU A 394 1.31 12.74 14.14
CA LEU A 394 1.12 11.32 14.38
C LEU A 394 1.73 10.46 13.28
N SER A 395 2.19 9.26 13.63
CA SER A 395 2.52 8.23 12.62
C SER A 395 1.26 7.74 11.90
N GLY A 396 1.41 7.08 10.74
CA GLY A 396 0.29 6.50 9.97
C GLY A 396 -0.60 5.60 10.84
N GLY A 397 -0.01 4.67 11.56
CA GLY A 397 -0.75 3.76 12.45
C GLY A 397 -1.38 4.44 13.67
N GLN A 398 -0.76 5.51 14.21
CA GLN A 398 -1.40 6.31 15.26
C GLN A 398 -2.61 7.08 14.73
N ARG A 399 -2.50 7.67 13.53
CA ARG A 399 -3.62 8.34 12.85
C ARG A 399 -4.77 7.41 12.59
N GLN A 400 -4.49 6.20 12.08
CA GLN A 400 -5.51 5.19 11.82
C GLN A 400 -6.25 4.79 13.09
N ARG A 401 -5.53 4.47 14.17
CA ARG A 401 -6.14 4.13 15.45
C ARG A 401 -6.94 5.29 16.07
N ALA A 402 -6.47 6.53 15.90
CA ALA A 402 -7.23 7.71 16.31
C ALA A 402 -8.52 7.89 15.47
N ALA A 403 -8.50 7.58 14.16
CA ALA A 403 -9.71 7.59 13.33
C ALA A 403 -10.72 6.52 13.75
N ILE A 404 -10.24 5.32 14.11
CA ILE A 404 -11.09 4.27 14.70
C ILE A 404 -11.69 4.76 16.03
N ALA A 405 -10.88 5.36 16.93
CA ALA A 405 -11.38 5.93 18.19
C ALA A 405 -12.46 6.99 17.96
N ARG A 406 -12.32 7.83 16.94
CA ARG A 406 -13.31 8.83 16.56
C ARG A 406 -14.63 8.18 16.10
N ALA A 407 -14.56 7.14 15.29
CA ALA A 407 -15.76 6.39 14.90
C ALA A 407 -16.45 5.71 16.11
N LEU A 408 -15.67 5.13 17.03
CA LEU A 408 -16.19 4.51 18.25
C LEU A 408 -16.80 5.51 19.24
N ALA A 409 -16.47 6.81 19.15
CA ALA A 409 -17.02 7.84 20.00
C ALA A 409 -18.55 8.01 19.86
N ALA A 410 -19.10 7.67 18.68
CA ALA A 410 -20.54 7.66 18.44
C ALA A 410 -21.24 6.39 18.97
N ASP A 411 -20.50 5.48 19.61
CA ASP A 411 -20.97 4.19 20.09
C ASP A 411 -21.74 3.41 19.00
N PRO A 412 -21.09 3.11 17.86
CA PRO A 412 -21.75 2.47 16.72
C PRO A 412 -22.05 1.00 16.99
N GLU A 413 -23.09 0.47 16.35
CA GLU A 413 -23.40 -0.96 16.27
C GLU A 413 -22.80 -1.57 14.99
N VAL A 414 -22.57 -0.73 13.97
CA VAL A 414 -21.98 -1.12 12.71
C VAL A 414 -20.80 -0.21 12.36
N LEU A 415 -19.67 -0.82 12.06
CA LEU A 415 -18.46 -0.12 11.65
C LEU A 415 -18.09 -0.49 10.21
N VAL A 416 -18.11 0.49 9.31
CA VAL A 416 -17.65 0.35 7.92
C VAL A 416 -16.23 0.86 7.84
N LEU A 417 -15.32 0.05 7.31
CA LEU A 417 -13.88 0.30 7.25
C LEU A 417 -13.46 0.28 5.77
N ASP A 418 -13.16 1.44 5.22
CA ASP A 418 -12.71 1.56 3.83
C ASP A 418 -11.19 1.58 3.77
N GLU A 419 -10.59 0.46 3.37
CA GLU A 419 -9.13 0.24 3.28
C GLU A 419 -8.34 0.66 4.54
N PRO A 420 -8.71 0.16 5.74
CA PRO A 420 -8.18 0.70 7.00
C PRO A 420 -6.69 0.43 7.23
N VAL A 421 -6.04 -0.43 6.44
CA VAL A 421 -4.65 -0.84 6.66
C VAL A 421 -3.77 -0.78 5.40
N SER A 422 -4.29 -0.29 4.27
CA SER A 422 -3.62 -0.32 2.97
C SER A 422 -2.28 0.44 2.91
N ALA A 423 -2.13 1.49 3.73
CA ALA A 423 -0.93 2.33 3.77
C ALA A 423 -0.07 2.11 5.02
N LEU A 424 -0.23 0.97 5.70
CA LEU A 424 0.47 0.65 6.94
C LEU A 424 1.53 -0.43 6.75
N ASP A 425 2.63 -0.31 7.48
CA ASP A 425 3.64 -1.37 7.58
C ASP A 425 3.05 -2.68 8.14
N PRO A 426 3.61 -3.86 7.82
CA PRO A 426 3.10 -5.15 8.29
C PRO A 426 2.90 -5.23 9.80
N SER A 427 3.86 -4.75 10.61
CA SER A 427 3.76 -4.79 12.07
C SER A 427 2.69 -3.85 12.63
N VAL A 428 2.46 -2.71 11.95
CA VAL A 428 1.39 -1.76 12.32
C VAL A 428 0.05 -2.28 11.83
N ARG A 429 -0.02 -2.84 10.62
CA ARG A 429 -1.18 -3.51 10.04
C ARG A 429 -1.70 -4.59 10.98
N GLU A 430 -0.84 -5.50 11.39
CA GLU A 430 -1.17 -6.59 12.32
C GLU A 430 -1.75 -6.08 13.63
N ARG A 431 -1.18 -5.01 14.21
CA ARG A 431 -1.72 -4.39 15.43
C ARG A 431 -3.10 -3.80 15.23
N VAL A 432 -3.39 -3.22 14.06
CA VAL A 432 -4.73 -2.68 13.75
C VAL A 432 -5.72 -3.81 13.52
N LEU A 433 -5.34 -4.88 12.81
CA LEU A 433 -6.22 -6.04 12.59
C LEU A 433 -6.58 -6.75 13.91
N ARG A 434 -5.60 -6.98 14.80
CA ARG A 434 -5.85 -7.50 16.14
C ARG A 434 -6.75 -6.58 16.97
N LEU A 435 -6.57 -5.25 16.85
CA LEU A 435 -7.46 -4.28 17.49
C LEU A 435 -8.90 -4.43 16.97
N LEU A 436 -9.10 -4.52 15.67
CA LEU A 436 -10.43 -4.68 15.06
C LEU A 436 -11.09 -5.98 15.51
N GLY A 437 -10.37 -7.11 15.50
CA GLY A 437 -10.88 -8.39 16.00
C GLY A 437 -11.29 -8.34 17.47
N ARG A 438 -10.49 -7.71 18.33
CA ARG A 438 -10.82 -7.49 19.73
C ARG A 438 -12.06 -6.62 19.90
N LEU A 439 -12.12 -5.47 19.22
CA LEU A 439 -13.28 -4.56 19.28
C LEU A 439 -14.57 -5.23 18.82
N GLN A 440 -14.50 -6.07 17.78
CA GLN A 440 -15.64 -6.84 17.31
C GLN A 440 -16.16 -7.76 18.40
N GLN A 441 -15.27 -8.52 19.06
CA GLN A 441 -15.64 -9.46 20.12
C GLN A 441 -16.16 -8.75 21.39
N GLU A 442 -15.45 -7.73 21.87
CA GLU A 442 -15.77 -7.02 23.10
C GLU A 442 -17.06 -6.19 23.00
N ARG A 443 -17.32 -5.59 21.83
CA ARG A 443 -18.46 -4.71 21.58
C ARG A 443 -19.58 -5.37 20.76
N GLN A 444 -19.39 -6.62 20.31
CA GLN A 444 -20.32 -7.33 19.42
C GLN A 444 -20.62 -6.50 18.14
N LEU A 445 -19.61 -5.82 17.60
CA LEU A 445 -19.76 -4.97 16.43
C LEU A 445 -20.02 -5.80 15.18
N THR A 446 -20.97 -5.36 14.37
CA THR A 446 -21.04 -5.77 12.97
C THR A 446 -20.03 -4.93 12.18
N MET A 447 -19.16 -5.57 11.40
CA MET A 447 -18.17 -4.86 10.61
C MET A 447 -18.34 -5.12 9.12
N ILE A 448 -18.06 -4.09 8.31
CA ILE A 448 -17.94 -4.19 6.86
C ILE A 448 -16.57 -3.67 6.48
N LEU A 449 -15.72 -4.57 5.98
CA LEU A 449 -14.32 -4.30 5.66
C LEU A 449 -14.12 -4.26 4.15
N VAL A 450 -13.80 -3.11 3.61
CA VAL A 450 -13.36 -2.96 2.20
C VAL A 450 -11.85 -3.08 2.15
N SER A 451 -11.34 -3.96 1.31
CA SER A 451 -9.91 -4.10 1.05
C SER A 451 -9.66 -4.64 -0.36
N HIS A 452 -8.47 -4.34 -0.91
CA HIS A 452 -7.94 -5.02 -2.08
C HIS A 452 -6.95 -6.15 -1.68
N ASP A 453 -6.64 -6.27 -0.39
CA ASP A 453 -5.71 -7.25 0.19
C ASP A 453 -6.50 -8.44 0.74
N LEU A 454 -6.38 -9.60 0.06
CA LEU A 454 -7.10 -10.82 0.42
C LEU A 454 -6.63 -11.40 1.77
N ASP A 455 -5.34 -11.22 2.12
CA ASP A 455 -4.80 -11.69 3.39
C ASP A 455 -5.45 -10.95 4.57
N VAL A 456 -5.66 -9.64 4.40
CA VAL A 456 -6.36 -8.80 5.37
C VAL A 456 -7.81 -9.27 5.56
N VAL A 457 -8.52 -9.55 4.47
CA VAL A 457 -9.91 -10.03 4.52
C VAL A 457 -9.97 -11.44 5.08
N GLY A 458 -9.08 -12.33 4.65
CA GLY A 458 -8.96 -13.70 5.18
C GLY A 458 -8.74 -13.76 6.69
N ALA A 459 -8.02 -12.77 7.25
CA ALA A 459 -7.73 -12.70 8.68
C ALA A 459 -8.90 -12.26 9.55
N VAL A 460 -9.85 -11.46 9.02
CA VAL A 460 -10.88 -10.81 9.85
C VAL A 460 -12.31 -11.01 9.37
N ALA A 461 -12.56 -11.34 8.10
CA ALA A 461 -13.90 -11.46 7.55
C ALA A 461 -14.47 -12.88 7.69
N ASP A 462 -15.72 -12.95 8.09
CA ASP A 462 -16.50 -14.20 8.18
C ASP A 462 -17.07 -14.57 6.79
N GLU A 463 -17.62 -13.58 6.10
CA GLU A 463 -18.14 -13.70 4.72
C GLU A 463 -17.45 -12.69 3.80
N VAL A 464 -17.39 -12.98 2.51
CA VAL A 464 -16.77 -12.12 1.51
C VAL A 464 -17.67 -11.90 0.31
N LEU A 465 -17.65 -10.67 -0.23
CA LEU A 465 -18.18 -10.28 -1.54
C LEU A 465 -16.99 -9.95 -2.45
N VAL A 466 -16.89 -10.63 -3.58
CA VAL A 466 -15.89 -10.34 -4.61
C VAL A 466 -16.53 -9.48 -5.67
N MET A 467 -15.98 -8.28 -5.91
CA MET A 467 -16.50 -7.31 -6.87
C MET A 467 -15.58 -7.15 -8.07
N GLN A 468 -16.18 -7.21 -9.28
CA GLN A 468 -15.52 -6.90 -10.54
C GLN A 468 -16.46 -6.02 -11.38
N ASP A 469 -15.94 -4.94 -11.98
CA ASP A 469 -16.66 -4.05 -12.89
C ASP A 469 -18.06 -3.62 -12.37
N GLY A 470 -18.13 -3.29 -11.08
CA GLY A 470 -19.36 -2.86 -10.40
C GLY A 470 -20.29 -3.99 -9.98
N ARG A 471 -20.00 -5.25 -10.26
CA ARG A 471 -20.85 -6.41 -9.93
C ARG A 471 -20.25 -7.27 -8.84
N ILE A 472 -21.11 -7.89 -8.03
CA ILE A 472 -20.71 -8.99 -7.15
C ILE A 472 -20.64 -10.24 -8.03
N VAL A 473 -19.43 -10.80 -8.20
CA VAL A 473 -19.18 -11.97 -9.06
C VAL A 473 -19.11 -13.26 -8.26
N GLU A 474 -18.77 -13.17 -6.97
CA GLU A 474 -18.78 -14.31 -6.06
C GLU A 474 -19.04 -13.84 -4.64
N GLN A 475 -19.72 -14.67 -3.83
CA GLN A 475 -19.99 -14.38 -2.41
C GLN A 475 -20.13 -15.68 -1.61
N GLY A 476 -19.72 -15.65 -0.35
CA GLY A 476 -19.84 -16.79 0.56
C GLY A 476 -18.97 -16.67 1.80
N ALA A 477 -18.83 -17.77 2.53
CA ALA A 477 -17.89 -17.84 3.64
C ALA A 477 -16.46 -17.60 3.12
N THR A 478 -15.70 -16.74 3.80
CA THR A 478 -14.36 -16.31 3.34
C THR A 478 -13.43 -17.49 3.12
N VAL A 479 -13.46 -18.48 4.03
CA VAL A 479 -12.62 -19.67 3.94
C VAL A 479 -12.96 -20.48 2.68
N ASP A 480 -14.24 -20.64 2.36
CA ASP A 480 -14.68 -21.47 1.21
C ASP A 480 -14.35 -20.77 -0.11
N VAL A 481 -14.65 -19.46 -0.22
CA VAL A 481 -14.40 -18.66 -1.43
C VAL A 481 -12.90 -18.60 -1.76
N PHE A 482 -12.03 -18.47 -0.73
CA PHE A 482 -10.59 -18.38 -0.97
C PHE A 482 -9.94 -19.75 -1.17
N ALA A 483 -10.44 -20.82 -0.53
CA ALA A 483 -9.92 -22.16 -0.72
C ALA A 483 -10.34 -22.81 -2.05
N SER A 484 -11.54 -22.47 -2.56
CA SER A 484 -12.12 -23.07 -3.76
C SER A 484 -12.89 -22.04 -4.59
N PRO A 485 -12.20 -21.01 -5.16
CA PRO A 485 -12.85 -19.95 -5.91
C PRO A 485 -13.53 -20.51 -7.17
N GLN A 486 -14.82 -20.18 -7.34
CA GLN A 486 -15.64 -20.65 -8.47
C GLN A 486 -15.51 -19.71 -9.66
N HIS A 487 -15.50 -18.39 -9.41
CA HIS A 487 -15.41 -17.41 -10.49
C HIS A 487 -13.96 -17.27 -10.98
N PRO A 488 -13.70 -17.19 -12.31
CA PRO A 488 -12.36 -17.04 -12.86
C PRO A 488 -11.59 -15.83 -12.29
N PHE A 489 -12.25 -14.71 -12.10
CA PHE A 489 -11.67 -13.50 -11.53
C PHE A 489 -11.25 -13.71 -10.05
N THR A 490 -12.06 -14.38 -9.24
CA THR A 490 -11.69 -14.71 -7.85
C THR A 490 -10.45 -15.59 -7.81
N ARG A 491 -10.36 -16.55 -8.74
CA ARG A 491 -9.19 -17.42 -8.89
C ARG A 491 -7.95 -16.61 -9.25
N GLU A 492 -8.07 -15.68 -10.21
CA GLU A 492 -6.98 -14.78 -10.60
C GLU A 492 -6.50 -13.91 -9.41
N LEU A 493 -7.43 -13.39 -8.59
CA LEU A 493 -7.10 -12.61 -7.39
C LEU A 493 -6.38 -13.47 -6.34
N VAL A 494 -6.85 -14.68 -6.06
CA VAL A 494 -6.24 -15.61 -5.09
C VAL A 494 -4.84 -16.02 -5.57
N ASP A 495 -4.69 -16.38 -6.84
CA ASP A 495 -3.40 -16.75 -7.43
C ASP A 495 -2.40 -15.57 -7.42
N ALA A 496 -2.88 -14.34 -7.62
CA ALA A 496 -2.06 -13.13 -7.60
C ALA A 496 -1.57 -12.77 -6.20
N SER A 497 -2.36 -13.05 -5.16
CA SER A 497 -2.00 -12.79 -3.76
C SER A 497 -0.95 -13.77 -3.22
N GLY A 498 -0.67 -14.86 -3.93
CA GLY A 498 0.24 -15.93 -3.52
C GLY A 498 -0.43 -16.91 -2.54
N PRO A 499 0.22 -18.01 -2.17
CA PRO A 499 -0.38 -18.99 -1.28
C PRO A 499 -0.54 -18.38 0.12
N ALA A 500 -1.72 -17.84 0.41
CA ALA A 500 -2.19 -17.66 1.76
C ALA A 500 -2.38 -19.06 2.37
N GLY A 501 -1.37 -19.58 3.09
CA GLY A 501 -1.47 -20.78 3.91
C GLY A 501 -1.84 -22.06 3.13
N ARG A 502 -0.91 -22.64 2.39
CA ARG A 502 -0.82 -24.10 2.22
C ARG A 502 0.26 -24.66 3.11
#